data_031c34b60c2283ccf28831d495563b8d
#
_entry.id   031c34b60c2283ccf28831d495563b8d
#
_cell.length_a   1.000
_cell.length_b   1.000
_cell.length_c   1.000
_cell.angle_alpha   90.00
_cell.angle_beta   90.00
_cell.angle_gamma   90.00
#
_symmetry.space_group_name_H-M   'P 1'
#
loop_
_entity.id
_entity.type
_entity.pdbx_description
1 polymer ?
#
loop_
_entity_poly.entity_id
_entity_poly.type
_entity_poly.pdbx_seq_one_letter_code
_entity_poly.pdbx_strand_id
1 'polypeptide(L)'
;MSDSVKRVLVVDLDGTLLKSDMLYESFWSAFGRNWRSPFLSVAALGRGKAALKTYLRSQADIDATSLPYDEAVIEYVRAHRAHGGRTALVTASNQIFANDIAEHLQIFDEVHGSDAAHNLKGPNKASFLVESFGDSGFCYMGDAAADLPVWQVANKVVTVNAAPSVRQQAERLGKPFEHLATTAKSLRPYIKALRTHQWLKNILIFLPMLAGHQLDAAAVLSSVLALIAFSLVASSVYVLNDLLDLNADRAHPRKRLRPFASGAVPIAHGSVLALGLLTAGTVIAALLGWTFLLTLAAYYLLTTAYSLWLKRKIIIDICSIERLL
;
A
#
# COMPACT_ATOMS: atom_id res chain seq x y z
N MET A 1 23.58 34.48 -0.05
CA MET A 1 22.74 33.38 0.43
C MET A 1 21.43 33.46 -0.34
N SER A 2 21.19 32.41 -1.10
CA SER A 2 20.27 32.36 -2.21
C SER A 2 18.79 32.53 -1.79
N ASP A 3 17.99 33.22 -2.60
CA ASP A 3 16.54 33.42 -2.53
C ASP A 3 15.70 32.11 -2.40
N SER A 4 16.34 30.96 -2.58
CA SER A 4 15.72 29.63 -2.49
C SER A 4 15.27 29.24 -1.07
N VAL A 5 15.83 29.84 -0.03
CA VAL A 5 15.52 29.52 1.38
C VAL A 5 14.19 30.12 1.84
N LYS A 6 13.69 31.15 1.17
CA LYS A 6 12.41 31.81 1.54
C LYS A 6 11.17 31.16 0.89
N ARG A 7 11.36 30.22 -0.04
CA ARG A 7 10.23 29.60 -0.75
C ARG A 7 9.64 28.46 0.05
N VAL A 8 8.33 28.26 -0.13
CA VAL A 8 7.62 27.17 0.52
C VAL A 8 8.03 25.83 -0.11
N LEU A 9 8.41 24.85 0.70
CA LEU A 9 8.55 23.45 0.27
C LEU A 9 7.20 22.76 0.41
N VAL A 10 6.58 22.46 -0.71
CA VAL A 10 5.32 21.71 -0.78
C VAL A 10 5.64 20.25 -0.97
N VAL A 11 5.07 19.42 -0.12
CA VAL A 11 5.28 17.94 -0.13
C VAL A 11 3.97 17.23 -0.40
N ASP A 12 3.99 16.30 -1.34
CA ASP A 12 2.87 15.36 -1.53
C ASP A 12 2.88 14.26 -0.45
N LEU A 13 1.74 13.62 -0.26
CA LEU A 13 1.57 12.59 0.76
C LEU A 13 1.82 11.18 0.20
N ASP A 14 0.96 10.76 -0.72
CA ASP A 14 0.88 9.38 -1.20
C ASP A 14 2.07 9.06 -2.12
N GLY A 15 2.87 8.03 -1.79
CA GLY A 15 4.06 7.67 -2.55
C GLY A 15 5.28 8.60 -2.33
N THR A 16 5.10 9.73 -1.66
CA THR A 16 6.15 10.73 -1.38
C THR A 16 6.51 10.76 0.10
N LEU A 17 5.70 11.39 0.95
CA LEU A 17 5.89 11.39 2.40
C LEU A 17 5.61 10.03 3.02
N LEU A 18 4.62 9.32 2.47
CA LEU A 18 4.29 7.94 2.81
C LEU A 18 4.78 6.98 1.72
N LYS A 19 5.38 5.86 2.13
CA LYS A 19 5.68 4.71 1.25
C LYS A 19 4.42 3.90 0.89
N SER A 20 3.24 4.49 1.04
CA SER A 20 1.93 3.89 0.85
C SER A 20 0.97 4.92 0.25
N ASP A 21 -0.26 4.50 -0.03
CA ASP A 21 -1.33 5.33 -0.57
C ASP A 21 -2.55 5.24 0.37
N MET A 22 -3.06 6.39 0.80
CA MET A 22 -4.14 6.50 1.79
C MET A 22 -5.46 5.88 1.32
N LEU A 23 -5.71 5.79 0.01
CA LEU A 23 -6.89 5.10 -0.50
C LEU A 23 -6.81 3.59 -0.22
N TYR A 24 -5.65 2.98 -0.49
CA TYR A 24 -5.43 1.55 -0.20
C TYR A 24 -5.35 1.28 1.30
N GLU A 25 -4.72 2.17 2.07
CA GLU A 25 -4.71 2.09 3.54
C GLU A 25 -6.14 2.08 4.09
N SER A 26 -6.97 3.03 3.64
CA SER A 26 -8.36 3.14 4.06
C SER A 26 -9.19 1.92 3.64
N PHE A 27 -8.96 1.39 2.44
CA PHE A 27 -9.67 0.21 1.95
C PHE A 27 -9.35 -1.03 2.80
N TRP A 28 -8.06 -1.30 3.04
CA TRP A 28 -7.66 -2.48 3.79
C TRP A 28 -7.99 -2.37 5.28
N SER A 29 -7.90 -1.17 5.86
CA SER A 29 -8.37 -0.91 7.23
C SER A 29 -9.88 -1.17 7.35
N ALA A 30 -10.69 -0.65 6.44
CA ALA A 30 -12.14 -0.87 6.41
C ALA A 30 -12.49 -2.35 6.20
N PHE A 31 -11.83 -3.03 5.26
CA PHE A 31 -12.01 -4.47 5.02
C PHE A 31 -11.61 -5.28 6.23
N GLY A 32 -10.48 -4.92 6.83
CA GLY A 32 -10.04 -5.50 8.06
C GLY A 32 -11.07 -5.43 9.19
N ARG A 33 -11.88 -4.40 9.30
CA ARG A 33 -12.92 -4.22 10.34
C ARG A 33 -14.25 -4.88 9.97
N ASN A 34 -14.62 -4.82 8.69
CA ASN A 34 -15.90 -5.32 8.21
C ASN A 34 -15.71 -6.03 6.87
N TRP A 35 -15.93 -7.34 6.84
CA TRP A 35 -15.81 -8.17 5.67
C TRP A 35 -16.73 -7.74 4.50
N ARG A 36 -17.79 -6.95 4.76
CA ARG A 36 -18.70 -6.40 3.75
C ARG A 36 -18.13 -5.16 3.04
N SER A 37 -17.08 -4.54 3.59
CA SER A 37 -16.49 -3.31 3.06
C SER A 37 -16.09 -3.37 1.58
N PRO A 38 -15.52 -4.46 1.03
CA PRO A 38 -15.23 -4.53 -0.40
C PRO A 38 -16.47 -4.34 -1.27
N PHE A 39 -17.59 -5.00 -0.94
CA PHE A 39 -18.85 -4.89 -1.70
C PHE A 39 -19.45 -3.49 -1.60
N LEU A 40 -19.43 -2.90 -0.41
CA LEU A 40 -19.90 -1.54 -0.18
C LEU A 40 -18.98 -0.50 -0.86
N SER A 41 -17.69 -0.76 -0.94
CA SER A 41 -16.73 0.07 -1.68
C SER A 41 -17.03 0.06 -3.19
N VAL A 42 -17.34 -1.10 -3.77
CA VAL A 42 -17.76 -1.20 -5.18
C VAL A 42 -19.06 -0.43 -5.41
N ALA A 43 -20.05 -0.57 -4.52
CA ALA A 43 -21.31 0.17 -4.60
C ALA A 43 -21.09 1.70 -4.46
N ALA A 44 -20.16 2.12 -3.57
CA ALA A 44 -19.79 3.52 -3.42
C ALA A 44 -19.05 4.04 -4.67
N LEU A 45 -18.15 3.23 -5.25
CA LEU A 45 -17.43 3.58 -6.48
C LEU A 45 -18.39 3.77 -7.67
N GLY A 46 -19.48 2.99 -7.75
CA GLY A 46 -20.54 3.17 -8.74
C GLY A 46 -21.22 4.54 -8.65
N ARG A 47 -21.17 5.21 -7.49
CA ARG A 47 -21.63 6.61 -7.28
C ARG A 47 -20.54 7.66 -7.51
N GLY A 48 -19.31 7.22 -7.84
CA GLY A 48 -18.16 8.06 -8.12
C GLY A 48 -17.03 7.97 -7.10
N LYS A 49 -15.84 8.42 -7.51
CA LYS A 49 -14.61 8.36 -6.68
C LYS A 49 -14.74 9.14 -5.37
N ALA A 50 -15.45 10.26 -5.36
CA ALA A 50 -15.68 11.05 -4.14
C ALA A 50 -16.51 10.27 -3.12
N ALA A 51 -17.58 9.58 -3.55
CA ALA A 51 -18.40 8.74 -2.68
C ALA A 51 -17.61 7.57 -2.09
N LEU A 52 -16.72 6.95 -2.88
CA LEU A 52 -15.80 5.91 -2.38
C LEU A 52 -14.87 6.47 -1.30
N LYS A 53 -14.21 7.60 -1.52
CA LYS A 53 -13.31 8.23 -0.54
C LYS A 53 -14.04 8.57 0.76
N THR A 54 -15.25 9.12 0.67
CA THR A 54 -16.09 9.43 1.83
C THR A 54 -16.47 8.17 2.60
N TYR A 55 -16.93 7.13 1.90
CA TYR A 55 -17.25 5.84 2.51
C TYR A 55 -16.03 5.24 3.23
N LEU A 56 -14.90 5.12 2.53
CA LEU A 56 -13.69 4.55 3.12
C LEU A 56 -13.22 5.36 4.34
N ARG A 57 -13.29 6.71 4.28
CA ARG A 57 -12.96 7.55 5.42
C ARG A 57 -13.81 7.25 6.65
N SER A 58 -15.13 7.01 6.47
CA SER A 58 -16.04 6.72 7.58
C SER A 58 -15.84 5.34 8.20
N GLN A 59 -15.22 4.40 7.48
CA GLN A 59 -15.03 3.02 7.92
C GLN A 59 -13.60 2.70 8.35
N ALA A 60 -12.62 3.46 7.82
CA ALA A 60 -11.22 3.23 8.13
C ALA A 60 -10.87 3.75 9.53
N ASP A 61 -10.00 3.00 10.19
CA ASP A 61 -9.36 3.35 11.44
C ASP A 61 -7.85 3.34 11.17
N ILE A 62 -7.29 4.53 10.97
CA ILE A 62 -5.88 4.70 10.60
C ILE A 62 -5.20 5.47 11.70
N ASP A 63 -4.20 4.86 12.28
CA ASP A 63 -3.32 5.48 13.25
C ASP A 63 -2.15 6.14 12.52
N ALA A 64 -2.15 7.48 12.48
CA ALA A 64 -1.10 8.26 11.84
C ALA A 64 0.29 7.95 12.40
N THR A 65 0.40 7.56 13.68
CA THR A 65 1.70 7.26 14.31
C THR A 65 2.37 6.00 13.77
N SER A 66 1.59 5.10 13.18
CA SER A 66 2.05 3.79 12.69
C SER A 66 2.28 3.73 11.18
N LEU A 67 1.95 4.79 10.43
CA LEU A 67 2.10 4.82 8.97
C LEU A 67 3.57 4.67 8.52
N PRO A 68 3.82 4.07 7.35
CA PRO A 68 5.19 3.86 6.84
C PRO A 68 5.75 5.13 6.19
N TYR A 69 6.15 6.08 6.99
CA TYR A 69 6.78 7.32 6.52
C TYR A 69 8.12 7.07 5.82
N ASP A 70 8.46 7.95 4.88
CA ASP A 70 9.80 7.99 4.29
C ASP A 70 10.70 8.92 5.11
N GLU A 71 11.57 8.32 5.92
CA GLU A 71 12.45 9.06 6.83
C GLU A 71 13.37 10.05 6.09
N ALA A 72 13.81 9.71 4.87
CA ALA A 72 14.66 10.62 4.11
C ALA A 72 13.89 11.86 3.64
N VAL A 73 12.59 11.72 3.36
CA VAL A 73 11.71 12.86 3.06
C VAL A 73 11.50 13.71 4.31
N ILE A 74 11.26 13.09 5.47
CA ILE A 74 11.11 13.80 6.75
C ILE A 74 12.40 14.58 7.07
N GLU A 75 13.57 13.96 6.91
CA GLU A 75 14.85 14.62 7.12
C GLU A 75 15.06 15.80 6.17
N TYR A 76 14.69 15.66 4.91
CA TYR A 76 14.74 16.74 3.92
C TYR A 76 13.86 17.92 4.33
N VAL A 77 12.63 17.67 4.77
CA VAL A 77 11.69 18.68 5.25
C VAL A 77 12.24 19.37 6.49
N ARG A 78 12.77 18.62 7.46
CA ARG A 78 13.39 19.17 8.68
C ARG A 78 14.59 20.04 8.36
N ALA A 79 15.45 19.61 7.44
CA ALA A 79 16.61 20.40 7.00
C ALA A 79 16.17 21.72 6.34
N HIS A 80 15.12 21.69 5.49
CA HIS A 80 14.57 22.91 4.90
C HIS A 80 14.06 23.89 5.95
N ARG A 81 13.35 23.41 6.98
CA ARG A 81 12.88 24.22 8.11
C ARG A 81 14.03 24.78 8.95
N ALA A 82 15.06 24.00 9.21
CA ALA A 82 16.24 24.43 9.97
C ALA A 82 16.98 25.61 9.30
N HIS A 83 16.85 25.73 7.98
CA HIS A 83 17.35 26.88 7.21
C HIS A 83 16.34 28.05 7.13
N GLY A 84 15.24 28.01 7.90
CA GLY A 84 14.22 29.08 7.93
C GLY A 84 13.21 29.02 6.79
N GLY A 85 13.13 27.87 6.06
CA GLY A 85 12.13 27.64 5.02
C GLY A 85 10.77 27.27 5.60
N ARG A 86 9.68 27.68 4.92
CA ARG A 86 8.30 27.25 5.22
C ARG A 86 8.00 25.93 4.52
N THR A 87 7.09 25.15 5.09
CA THR A 87 6.72 23.83 4.59
C THR A 87 5.21 23.67 4.52
N ALA A 88 4.71 23.02 3.47
CA ALA A 88 3.29 22.73 3.32
C ALA A 88 3.08 21.27 2.90
N LEU A 89 2.12 20.59 3.51
CA LEU A 89 1.62 19.30 3.06
C LEU A 89 0.41 19.52 2.17
N VAL A 90 0.47 19.10 0.90
CA VAL A 90 -0.64 19.30 -0.05
C VAL A 90 -0.94 17.98 -0.77
N THR A 91 -2.10 17.41 -0.52
CA THR A 91 -2.43 16.06 -0.98
C THR A 91 -3.81 15.94 -1.63
N ALA A 92 -3.95 14.98 -2.55
CA ALA A 92 -5.25 14.55 -3.08
C ALA A 92 -6.03 13.67 -2.08
N SER A 93 -5.43 13.27 -0.97
CA SER A 93 -6.07 12.50 0.09
C SER A 93 -6.96 13.40 0.97
N ASN A 94 -7.81 12.79 1.80
CA ASN A 94 -8.79 13.53 2.61
C ASN A 94 -8.10 14.47 3.60
N GLN A 95 -8.65 15.68 3.76
CA GLN A 95 -8.14 16.73 4.66
C GLN A 95 -7.94 16.25 6.10
N ILE A 96 -8.83 15.41 6.61
CA ILE A 96 -8.73 14.92 8.00
C ILE A 96 -7.49 14.06 8.17
N PHE A 97 -7.21 13.13 7.24
CA PHE A 97 -5.98 12.34 7.30
C PHE A 97 -4.72 13.20 7.17
N ALA A 98 -4.76 14.22 6.31
CA ALA A 98 -3.64 15.15 6.17
C ALA A 98 -3.36 15.90 7.48
N ASN A 99 -4.42 16.33 8.19
CA ASN A 99 -4.30 16.99 9.47
C ASN A 99 -3.74 16.05 10.55
N ASP A 100 -4.27 14.82 10.67
CA ASP A 100 -3.80 13.83 11.65
C ASP A 100 -2.30 13.51 11.46
N ILE A 101 -1.86 13.40 10.19
CA ILE A 101 -0.45 13.15 9.84
C ILE A 101 0.42 14.36 10.16
N ALA A 102 -0.04 15.57 9.83
CA ALA A 102 0.71 16.79 10.10
C ALA A 102 0.83 17.07 11.60
N GLU A 103 -0.24 16.81 12.37
CA GLU A 103 -0.23 16.90 13.83
C GLU A 103 0.76 15.90 14.45
N HIS A 104 0.81 14.66 13.93
CA HIS A 104 1.78 13.68 14.39
C HIS A 104 3.23 14.10 14.10
N LEU A 105 3.52 14.58 12.89
CA LEU A 105 4.89 14.87 12.46
C LEU A 105 5.41 16.23 12.93
N GLN A 106 4.54 17.24 13.08
CA GLN A 106 4.83 18.62 13.51
C GLN A 106 5.95 19.29 12.67
N ILE A 107 6.00 18.98 11.38
CA ILE A 107 7.00 19.52 10.45
C ILE A 107 6.40 20.40 9.35
N PHE A 108 5.10 20.60 9.33
CA PHE A 108 4.40 21.42 8.33
C PHE A 108 3.78 22.66 8.95
N ASP A 109 3.90 23.79 8.25
CA ASP A 109 3.32 25.07 8.65
C ASP A 109 1.90 25.21 8.10
N GLU A 110 1.62 24.56 6.95
CA GLU A 110 0.31 24.56 6.29
C GLU A 110 -0.05 23.13 5.82
N VAL A 111 -1.35 22.83 5.83
CA VAL A 111 -1.88 21.50 5.48
C VAL A 111 -3.13 21.63 4.64
N HIS A 112 -3.09 21.10 3.42
CA HIS A 112 -4.21 21.14 2.48
C HIS A 112 -4.45 19.74 1.90
N GLY A 113 -5.63 19.19 2.17
CA GLY A 113 -6.12 17.94 1.62
C GLY A 113 -7.34 18.14 0.73
N SER A 114 -7.79 17.10 0.07
CA SER A 114 -9.04 17.14 -0.67
C SER A 114 -10.24 17.04 0.26
N ASP A 115 -11.30 17.75 -0.08
CA ASP A 115 -12.60 17.70 0.57
C ASP A 115 -13.72 17.35 -0.44
N ALA A 116 -14.98 17.55 -0.05
CA ALA A 116 -16.14 17.28 -0.91
C ALA A 116 -16.24 18.27 -2.10
N ALA A 117 -15.73 19.48 -1.95
CA ALA A 117 -15.80 20.56 -2.94
C ALA A 117 -14.53 20.64 -3.81
N HIS A 118 -13.36 20.30 -3.25
CA HIS A 118 -12.07 20.51 -3.89
C HIS A 118 -11.27 19.22 -3.95
N ASN A 119 -10.92 18.79 -5.17
CA ASN A 119 -10.05 17.64 -5.40
C ASN A 119 -8.65 18.14 -5.80
N LEU A 120 -7.71 18.12 -4.88
CA LEU A 120 -6.32 18.57 -5.06
C LEU A 120 -5.47 17.52 -5.78
N LYS A 121 -5.81 17.21 -7.04
CA LYS A 121 -5.07 16.28 -7.89
C LYS A 121 -4.71 16.88 -9.23
N GLY A 122 -3.47 16.67 -9.68
CA GLY A 122 -2.98 17.08 -11.00
C GLY A 122 -3.15 18.58 -11.26
N PRO A 123 -3.83 18.99 -12.34
CA PRO A 123 -4.02 20.40 -12.69
C PRO A 123 -4.69 21.23 -11.60
N ASN A 124 -5.68 20.65 -10.88
CA ASN A 124 -6.36 21.36 -9.79
C ASN A 124 -5.39 21.69 -8.64
N LYS A 125 -4.49 20.74 -8.32
CA LYS A 125 -3.42 20.98 -7.32
C LYS A 125 -2.48 22.08 -7.81
N ALA A 126 -2.10 22.09 -9.08
CA ALA A 126 -1.25 23.12 -9.66
C ALA A 126 -1.89 24.51 -9.56
N SER A 127 -3.16 24.64 -9.95
CA SER A 127 -3.91 25.92 -9.85
C SER A 127 -4.01 26.41 -8.40
N PHE A 128 -4.35 25.52 -7.47
CA PHE A 128 -4.41 25.83 -6.04
C PHE A 128 -3.06 26.34 -5.50
N LEU A 129 -1.96 25.69 -5.88
CA LEU A 129 -0.63 26.10 -5.41
C LEU A 129 -0.17 27.42 -6.01
N VAL A 130 -0.52 27.73 -7.27
CA VAL A 130 -0.26 29.03 -7.88
C VAL A 130 -1.07 30.13 -7.20
N GLU A 131 -2.33 29.87 -6.87
CA GLU A 131 -3.19 30.80 -6.13
C GLU A 131 -2.65 31.08 -4.71
N SER A 132 -2.19 30.03 -4.03
CA SER A 132 -1.74 30.13 -2.63
C SER A 132 -0.33 30.70 -2.49
N PHE A 133 0.60 30.32 -3.38
CA PHE A 133 2.03 30.62 -3.22
C PHE A 133 2.63 31.41 -4.39
N GLY A 134 1.87 31.68 -5.43
CA GLY A 134 2.33 32.35 -6.65
C GLY A 134 3.00 31.39 -7.65
N ASP A 135 3.01 31.80 -8.92
CA ASP A 135 3.75 31.07 -9.96
C ASP A 135 5.25 31.08 -9.64
N SER A 136 5.88 29.90 -9.71
CA SER A 136 7.27 29.73 -9.31
C SER A 136 7.60 30.18 -7.87
N GLY A 137 6.60 30.32 -7.01
CA GLY A 137 6.75 30.73 -5.60
C GLY A 137 7.10 29.59 -4.64
N PHE A 138 7.08 28.32 -5.10
CA PHE A 138 7.27 27.13 -4.29
C PHE A 138 8.17 26.09 -4.94
N CYS A 139 8.76 25.24 -4.13
CA CYS A 139 9.39 23.97 -4.52
C CYS A 139 8.38 22.84 -4.31
N TYR A 140 8.31 21.86 -5.22
CA TYR A 140 7.36 20.77 -5.08
C TYR A 140 8.05 19.41 -5.08
N MET A 141 7.69 18.59 -4.08
CA MET A 141 8.17 17.22 -3.88
C MET A 141 7.02 16.24 -4.15
N GLY A 142 7.23 15.32 -5.11
CA GLY A 142 6.25 14.34 -5.57
C GLY A 142 6.88 13.11 -6.18
N ASP A 143 6.08 12.10 -6.56
CA ASP A 143 6.56 10.79 -7.04
C ASP A 143 5.99 10.37 -8.40
N ALA A 144 4.84 10.93 -8.81
CA ALA A 144 4.01 10.36 -9.86
C ALA A 144 3.86 11.27 -11.09
N ALA A 145 3.42 10.69 -12.21
CA ALA A 145 3.08 11.44 -13.42
C ALA A 145 1.94 12.47 -13.20
N ALA A 146 1.11 12.25 -12.19
CA ALA A 146 0.06 13.19 -11.78
C ALA A 146 0.62 14.53 -11.27
N ASP A 147 1.90 14.57 -10.87
CA ASP A 147 2.57 15.77 -10.37
C ASP A 147 3.20 16.63 -11.47
N LEU A 148 3.26 16.13 -12.71
CA LEU A 148 3.82 16.90 -13.84
C LEU A 148 3.22 18.30 -13.99
N PRO A 149 1.89 18.51 -13.91
CA PRO A 149 1.31 19.86 -13.97
C PRO A 149 1.78 20.78 -12.82
N VAL A 150 2.04 20.20 -11.63
CA VAL A 150 2.53 20.94 -10.47
C VAL A 150 4.00 21.31 -10.65
N TRP A 151 4.83 20.39 -11.11
CA TRP A 151 6.23 20.66 -11.42
C TRP A 151 6.41 21.71 -12.53
N GLN A 152 5.46 21.80 -13.48
CA GLN A 152 5.48 22.84 -14.52
C GLN A 152 5.38 24.26 -13.96
N VAL A 153 4.67 24.47 -12.85
CA VAL A 153 4.48 25.78 -12.21
C VAL A 153 5.36 25.99 -10.98
N ALA A 154 6.03 24.94 -10.49
CA ALA A 154 6.98 25.02 -9.38
C ALA A 154 8.29 25.68 -9.81
N ASN A 155 9.03 26.27 -8.88
CA ASN A 155 10.37 26.80 -9.12
C ASN A 155 11.45 25.72 -9.15
N LYS A 156 11.34 24.73 -8.26
CA LYS A 156 12.25 23.58 -8.14
C LYS A 156 11.45 22.28 -8.13
N VAL A 157 11.92 21.30 -8.85
CA VAL A 157 11.36 19.96 -8.94
C VAL A 157 12.14 19.03 -8.02
N VAL A 158 11.46 18.37 -7.10
CA VAL A 158 12.04 17.29 -6.30
C VAL A 158 11.21 16.03 -6.54
N THR A 159 11.84 15.00 -7.08
CA THR A 159 11.17 13.70 -7.29
C THR A 159 11.61 12.69 -6.25
N VAL A 160 10.68 11.92 -5.68
CA VAL A 160 10.93 10.87 -4.70
C VAL A 160 10.58 9.52 -5.30
N ASN A 161 11.55 8.61 -5.40
CA ASN A 161 11.35 7.25 -5.92
C ASN A 161 10.62 7.15 -7.28
N ALA A 162 10.50 8.25 -8.01
CA ALA A 162 9.75 8.33 -9.26
C ALA A 162 10.23 7.32 -10.30
N ALA A 163 9.30 6.81 -11.11
CA ALA A 163 9.61 5.93 -12.22
C ALA A 163 10.55 6.62 -13.21
N PRO A 164 11.47 5.90 -13.89
CA PRO A 164 12.42 6.50 -14.81
C PRO A 164 11.78 7.38 -15.89
N SER A 165 10.62 6.98 -16.41
CA SER A 165 9.87 7.77 -17.39
C SER A 165 9.33 9.08 -16.84
N VAL A 166 8.85 9.08 -15.59
CA VAL A 166 8.35 10.28 -14.89
C VAL A 166 9.51 11.23 -14.59
N ARG A 167 10.61 10.68 -14.05
CA ARG A 167 11.82 11.44 -13.77
C ARG A 167 12.35 12.13 -15.01
N GLN A 168 12.45 11.41 -16.14
CA GLN A 168 12.89 12.00 -17.41
C GLN A 168 11.96 13.14 -17.89
N GLN A 169 10.65 12.99 -17.72
CA GLN A 169 9.70 14.05 -18.06
C GLN A 169 9.88 15.27 -17.15
N ALA A 170 10.11 15.05 -15.86
CA ALA A 170 10.34 16.13 -14.88
C ALA A 170 11.67 16.87 -15.18
N GLU A 171 12.73 16.16 -15.53
CA GLU A 171 14.02 16.74 -15.95
C GLU A 171 13.89 17.62 -17.22
N ARG A 172 13.06 17.19 -18.18
CA ARG A 172 12.81 17.94 -19.42
C ARG A 172 12.12 19.29 -19.23
N LEU A 173 11.58 19.58 -18.03
CA LEU A 173 11.01 20.88 -17.71
C LEU A 173 12.08 21.99 -17.63
N GLY A 174 13.37 21.64 -17.61
CA GLY A 174 14.47 22.61 -17.60
C GLY A 174 14.60 23.43 -16.33
N LYS A 175 13.97 22.99 -15.23
CA LYS A 175 13.98 23.64 -13.91
C LYS A 175 15.06 23.05 -13.01
N PRO A 176 15.48 23.72 -11.93
CA PRO A 176 16.29 23.11 -10.90
C PRO A 176 15.66 21.79 -10.45
N PHE A 177 16.41 20.69 -10.58
CA PHE A 177 15.91 19.34 -10.43
C PHE A 177 16.72 18.58 -9.36
N GLU A 178 16.03 17.80 -8.55
CA GLU A 178 16.64 16.90 -7.56
C GLU A 178 15.87 15.58 -7.53
N HIS A 179 16.58 14.46 -7.40
CA HIS A 179 15.97 13.15 -7.29
C HIS A 179 16.41 12.46 -6.00
N LEU A 180 15.44 12.16 -5.14
CA LEU A 180 15.64 11.39 -3.93
C LEU A 180 15.29 9.91 -4.20
N ALA A 181 16.31 9.06 -4.19
CA ALA A 181 16.15 7.61 -4.26
C ALA A 181 16.22 7.05 -2.84
N THR A 182 15.09 6.96 -2.15
CA THR A 182 15.01 6.54 -0.75
C THR A 182 14.76 5.05 -0.59
N THR A 183 14.25 4.40 -1.66
CA THR A 183 13.92 2.97 -1.67
C THR A 183 14.74 2.24 -2.72
N ALA A 184 15.49 1.23 -2.31
CA ALA A 184 16.21 0.37 -3.25
C ALA A 184 15.22 -0.54 -4.02
N LYS A 185 15.32 -0.55 -5.35
CA LYS A 185 14.55 -1.47 -6.20
C LYS A 185 15.06 -2.88 -6.01
N SER A 186 14.31 -3.72 -5.30
CA SER A 186 14.67 -5.11 -5.02
C SER A 186 13.44 -6.01 -5.12
N LEU A 187 13.63 -7.23 -5.64
CA LEU A 187 12.59 -8.26 -5.65
C LEU A 187 12.50 -9.02 -4.31
N ARG A 188 13.49 -8.88 -3.43
CA ARG A 188 13.53 -9.58 -2.14
C ARG A 188 12.28 -9.36 -1.27
N PRO A 189 11.74 -8.12 -1.13
CA PRO A 189 10.51 -7.91 -0.36
C PRO A 189 9.31 -8.65 -0.94
N TYR A 190 9.20 -8.76 -2.28
CA TYR A 190 8.11 -9.52 -2.93
C TYR A 190 8.23 -11.00 -2.64
N ILE A 191 9.42 -11.60 -2.78
CA ILE A 191 9.68 -13.01 -2.45
C ILE A 191 9.38 -13.27 -0.96
N LYS A 192 9.74 -12.33 -0.08
CA LYS A 192 9.42 -12.42 1.35
C LYS A 192 7.92 -12.37 1.61
N ALA A 193 7.16 -11.55 0.85
CA ALA A 193 5.70 -11.48 0.95
C ALA A 193 5.02 -12.80 0.54
N LEU A 194 5.54 -13.50 -0.47
CA LEU A 194 5.05 -14.81 -0.91
C LEU A 194 5.30 -15.92 0.11
N ARG A 195 6.17 -15.71 1.09
CA ARG A 195 6.59 -16.71 2.10
C ARG A 195 7.04 -18.02 1.46
N THR A 196 7.85 -17.96 0.41
CA THR A 196 8.33 -19.15 -0.35
C THR A 196 8.99 -20.23 0.52
N HIS A 197 9.58 -19.84 1.67
CA HIS A 197 10.08 -20.81 2.66
C HIS A 197 9.00 -21.74 3.24
N GLN A 198 7.72 -21.35 3.17
CA GLN A 198 6.60 -22.19 3.60
C GLN A 198 6.23 -23.27 2.55
N TRP A 199 6.65 -23.09 1.29
CA TRP A 199 6.35 -24.04 0.21
C TRP A 199 6.96 -25.43 0.47
N LEU A 200 8.06 -25.48 1.24
CA LEU A 200 8.66 -26.75 1.63
C LEU A 200 7.67 -27.66 2.40
N LYS A 201 6.75 -27.09 3.16
CA LYS A 201 5.72 -27.86 3.88
C LYS A 201 4.73 -28.53 2.92
N ASN A 202 4.56 -27.95 1.74
CA ASN A 202 3.61 -28.42 0.74
C ASN A 202 4.15 -29.67 -0.01
N ILE A 203 5.41 -30.08 0.23
CA ILE A 203 6.00 -31.30 -0.36
C ILE A 203 5.19 -32.58 -0.03
N LEU A 204 4.39 -32.55 1.04
CA LEU A 204 3.46 -33.61 1.39
C LEU A 204 2.42 -33.91 0.30
N ILE A 205 2.22 -33.03 -0.68
CA ILE A 205 1.37 -33.26 -1.86
C ILE A 205 1.87 -34.43 -2.71
N PHE A 206 3.16 -34.77 -2.62
CA PHE A 206 3.71 -35.94 -3.29
C PHE A 206 3.38 -37.27 -2.59
N LEU A 207 2.89 -37.23 -1.34
CA LEU A 207 2.67 -38.42 -0.54
C LEU A 207 1.68 -39.42 -1.18
N PRO A 208 0.52 -39.03 -1.75
CA PRO A 208 -0.38 -39.95 -2.43
C PRO A 208 0.27 -40.66 -3.64
N MET A 209 1.07 -39.94 -4.44
CA MET A 209 1.81 -40.48 -5.57
C MET A 209 2.83 -41.55 -5.10
N LEU A 210 3.60 -41.24 -4.05
CA LEU A 210 4.59 -42.16 -3.49
C LEU A 210 3.94 -43.40 -2.85
N ALA A 211 2.85 -43.19 -2.07
CA ALA A 211 2.12 -44.31 -1.42
C ALA A 211 1.41 -45.22 -2.44
N GLY A 212 0.94 -44.64 -3.55
CA GLY A 212 0.31 -45.35 -4.65
C GLY A 212 1.30 -45.99 -5.63
N HIS A 213 2.62 -45.83 -5.42
CA HIS A 213 3.69 -46.32 -6.32
C HIS A 213 3.50 -45.87 -7.78
N GLN A 214 2.85 -44.70 -7.99
CA GLN A 214 2.58 -44.13 -9.31
C GLN A 214 3.72 -43.18 -9.70
N LEU A 215 4.83 -43.74 -10.20
CA LEU A 215 6.04 -42.99 -10.53
C LEU A 215 6.18 -42.73 -12.04
N ASP A 216 5.09 -42.86 -12.80
CA ASP A 216 5.08 -42.45 -14.21
C ASP A 216 5.17 -40.96 -14.41
N ALA A 217 5.58 -40.53 -15.60
CA ALA A 217 5.83 -39.12 -15.91
C ALA A 217 4.56 -38.24 -15.74
N ALA A 218 3.37 -38.78 -15.99
CA ALA A 218 2.12 -38.06 -15.87
C ALA A 218 1.76 -37.79 -14.39
N ALA A 219 1.93 -38.80 -13.52
CA ALA A 219 1.71 -38.67 -12.08
C ALA A 219 2.70 -37.67 -11.44
N VAL A 220 3.98 -37.73 -11.83
CA VAL A 220 5.00 -36.79 -11.37
C VAL A 220 4.65 -35.36 -11.81
N LEU A 221 4.31 -35.14 -13.09
CA LEU A 221 3.94 -33.84 -13.61
C LEU A 221 2.70 -33.26 -12.89
N SER A 222 1.67 -34.11 -12.70
CA SER A 222 0.45 -33.72 -11.99
C SER A 222 0.74 -33.34 -10.54
N SER A 223 1.61 -34.06 -9.84
CA SER A 223 2.01 -33.76 -8.46
C SER A 223 2.81 -32.46 -8.38
N VAL A 224 3.70 -32.16 -9.34
CA VAL A 224 4.43 -30.90 -9.42
C VAL A 224 3.47 -29.73 -9.68
N LEU A 225 2.54 -29.87 -10.62
CA LEU A 225 1.54 -28.85 -10.89
C LEU A 225 0.62 -28.62 -9.68
N ALA A 226 0.23 -29.67 -8.97
CA ALA A 226 -0.55 -29.57 -7.73
C ALA A 226 0.23 -28.82 -6.63
N LEU A 227 1.53 -29.10 -6.46
CA LEU A 227 2.41 -28.38 -5.55
C LEU A 227 2.47 -26.88 -5.89
N ILE A 228 2.64 -26.55 -7.15
CA ILE A 228 2.68 -25.15 -7.61
C ILE A 228 1.34 -24.47 -7.36
N ALA A 229 0.23 -25.08 -7.79
CA ALA A 229 -1.11 -24.53 -7.61
C ALA A 229 -1.43 -24.25 -6.14
N PHE A 230 -1.18 -25.22 -5.27
CA PHE A 230 -1.40 -25.10 -3.83
C PHE A 230 -0.52 -24.00 -3.22
N SER A 231 0.76 -23.94 -3.60
CA SER A 231 1.70 -22.94 -3.09
C SER A 231 1.35 -21.53 -3.52
N LEU A 232 0.85 -21.33 -4.74
CA LEU A 232 0.35 -20.03 -5.22
C LEU A 232 -0.88 -19.59 -4.44
N VAL A 233 -1.87 -20.48 -4.25
CA VAL A 233 -3.08 -20.16 -3.48
C VAL A 233 -2.75 -19.90 -2.01
N ALA A 234 -1.87 -20.68 -1.39
CA ALA A 234 -1.41 -20.46 -0.03
C ALA A 234 -0.70 -19.09 0.10
N SER A 235 0.15 -18.74 -0.87
CA SER A 235 0.81 -17.43 -0.90
C SER A 235 -0.19 -16.28 -1.06
N SER A 236 -1.26 -16.45 -1.86
CA SER A 236 -2.37 -15.49 -1.96
C SER A 236 -3.01 -15.24 -0.60
N VAL A 237 -3.29 -16.30 0.17
CA VAL A 237 -3.84 -16.18 1.54
C VAL A 237 -2.87 -15.45 2.47
N TYR A 238 -1.57 -15.71 2.39
CA TYR A 238 -0.58 -14.98 3.21
C TYR A 238 -0.53 -13.49 2.88
N VAL A 239 -0.54 -13.14 1.59
CA VAL A 239 -0.59 -11.73 1.16
C VAL A 239 -1.89 -11.06 1.64
N LEU A 240 -3.03 -11.74 1.48
CA LEU A 240 -4.33 -11.25 1.96
C LEU A 240 -4.31 -10.99 3.48
N ASN A 241 -3.77 -11.93 4.25
CA ASN A 241 -3.67 -11.81 5.70
C ASN A 241 -2.77 -10.64 6.12
N ASP A 242 -1.61 -10.48 5.47
CA ASP A 242 -0.70 -9.37 5.77
C ASP A 242 -1.35 -8.01 5.43
N LEU A 243 -2.21 -7.94 4.41
CA LEU A 243 -2.96 -6.73 4.06
C LEU A 243 -4.13 -6.45 5.03
N LEU A 244 -4.79 -7.48 5.53
CA LEU A 244 -5.86 -7.35 6.52
C LEU A 244 -5.35 -6.97 7.92
N ASP A 245 -4.12 -7.36 8.23
CA ASP A 245 -3.50 -7.20 9.54
C ASP A 245 -2.56 -5.96 9.61
N LEU A 246 -2.55 -5.05 8.61
CA LEU A 246 -1.58 -3.93 8.50
C LEU A 246 -1.40 -3.16 9.80
N ASN A 247 -2.48 -2.69 10.43
CA ASN A 247 -2.43 -1.92 11.68
C ASN A 247 -1.83 -2.73 12.83
N ALA A 248 -2.26 -3.99 12.97
CA ALA A 248 -1.75 -4.89 14.00
C ALA A 248 -0.27 -5.27 13.77
N ASP A 249 0.11 -5.45 12.51
CA ASP A 249 1.50 -5.76 12.15
C ASP A 249 2.44 -4.58 12.41
N ARG A 250 2.02 -3.35 12.14
CA ARG A 250 2.78 -2.13 12.43
C ARG A 250 2.98 -1.91 13.92
N ALA A 251 1.95 -2.15 14.72
CA ALA A 251 2.04 -2.06 16.19
C ALA A 251 2.95 -3.13 16.81
N HIS A 252 3.25 -4.22 16.10
CA HIS A 252 4.02 -5.32 16.64
C HIS A 252 5.54 -5.17 16.36
N PRO A 253 6.45 -5.29 17.35
CA PRO A 253 7.89 -5.00 17.22
C PRO A 253 8.61 -5.75 16.08
N ARG A 254 8.22 -7.02 15.81
CA ARG A 254 8.84 -7.83 14.75
C ARG A 254 8.07 -7.77 13.43
N LYS A 255 6.72 -7.73 13.51
CA LYS A 255 5.87 -7.80 12.32
C LYS A 255 5.86 -6.49 11.53
N ARG A 256 6.17 -5.35 12.15
CA ARG A 256 6.34 -4.06 11.47
C ARG A 256 7.39 -4.10 10.35
N LEU A 257 8.29 -5.10 10.36
CA LEU A 257 9.28 -5.34 9.30
C LEU A 257 8.77 -6.22 8.15
N ARG A 258 7.47 -6.61 8.16
CA ARG A 258 6.85 -7.29 7.03
C ARG A 258 6.76 -6.36 5.82
N PRO A 259 6.83 -6.90 4.60
CA PRO A 259 6.93 -6.09 3.37
C PRO A 259 5.84 -5.01 3.20
N PHE A 260 4.58 -5.32 3.51
CA PHE A 260 3.47 -4.36 3.40
C PHE A 260 3.42 -3.41 4.60
N ALA A 261 3.62 -3.90 5.81
CA ALA A 261 3.60 -3.08 7.02
C ALA A 261 4.68 -2.00 7.00
N SER A 262 5.88 -2.32 6.50
CA SER A 262 7.02 -1.40 6.40
C SER A 262 7.00 -0.48 5.16
N GLY A 263 6.04 -0.67 4.24
CA GLY A 263 6.03 0.04 2.95
C GLY A 263 7.11 -0.42 1.95
N ALA A 264 7.84 -1.52 2.23
CA ALA A 264 8.84 -2.07 1.30
C ALA A 264 8.20 -2.66 0.03
N VAL A 265 6.93 -3.05 0.09
CA VAL A 265 6.08 -3.38 -1.05
C VAL A 265 4.82 -2.52 -0.97
N PRO A 266 4.50 -1.75 -2.01
CA PRO A 266 3.28 -0.96 -2.06
C PRO A 266 2.03 -1.82 -1.85
N ILE A 267 1.06 -1.36 -1.07
CA ILE A 267 -0.20 -2.08 -0.78
C ILE A 267 -0.98 -2.37 -2.08
N ALA A 268 -0.95 -1.44 -3.03
CA ALA A 268 -1.54 -1.63 -4.36
C ALA A 268 -1.00 -2.87 -5.06
N HIS A 269 0.34 -3.08 -5.01
CA HIS A 269 0.96 -4.27 -5.57
C HIS A 269 0.55 -5.54 -4.83
N GLY A 270 0.40 -5.46 -3.49
CA GLY A 270 -0.10 -6.57 -2.68
C GLY A 270 -1.51 -7.00 -3.10
N SER A 271 -2.40 -6.04 -3.36
CA SER A 271 -3.77 -6.30 -3.81
C SER A 271 -3.81 -7.05 -5.16
N VAL A 272 -3.00 -6.58 -6.12
CA VAL A 272 -2.88 -7.24 -7.44
C VAL A 272 -2.22 -8.60 -7.32
N LEU A 273 -1.17 -8.71 -6.48
CA LEU A 273 -0.43 -9.95 -6.27
C LEU A 273 -1.32 -11.04 -5.67
N ALA A 274 -2.15 -10.71 -4.66
CA ALA A 274 -3.08 -11.67 -4.05
C ALA A 274 -4.05 -12.24 -5.08
N LEU A 275 -4.66 -11.39 -5.91
CA LEU A 275 -5.56 -11.82 -6.99
C LEU A 275 -4.84 -12.63 -8.07
N GLY A 276 -3.67 -12.18 -8.51
CA GLY A 276 -2.87 -12.86 -9.54
C GLY A 276 -2.45 -14.27 -9.11
N LEU A 277 -1.99 -14.42 -7.87
CA LEU A 277 -1.61 -15.72 -7.30
C LEU A 277 -2.81 -16.67 -7.17
N LEU A 278 -3.95 -16.15 -6.68
CA LEU A 278 -5.19 -16.90 -6.58
C LEU A 278 -5.65 -17.37 -7.95
N THR A 279 -5.70 -16.47 -8.93
CA THR A 279 -6.14 -16.80 -10.30
C THR A 279 -5.21 -17.82 -10.94
N ALA A 280 -3.88 -17.62 -10.87
CA ALA A 280 -2.92 -18.55 -11.45
C ALA A 280 -3.02 -19.94 -10.82
N GLY A 281 -3.09 -20.03 -9.49
CA GLY A 281 -3.25 -21.30 -8.79
C GLY A 281 -4.58 -22.00 -9.11
N THR A 282 -5.68 -21.23 -9.22
CA THR A 282 -7.01 -21.77 -9.59
C THR A 282 -7.03 -22.29 -11.03
N VAL A 283 -6.40 -21.60 -11.98
CA VAL A 283 -6.29 -22.06 -13.37
C VAL A 283 -5.53 -23.39 -13.45
N ILE A 284 -4.38 -23.48 -12.78
CA ILE A 284 -3.62 -24.75 -12.74
C ILE A 284 -4.46 -25.86 -12.08
N ALA A 285 -5.17 -25.58 -11.00
CA ALA A 285 -6.02 -26.55 -10.33
C ALA A 285 -7.17 -27.03 -11.22
N ALA A 286 -7.76 -26.16 -12.02
CA ALA A 286 -8.80 -26.52 -12.99
C ALA A 286 -8.28 -27.48 -14.08
N LEU A 287 -7.03 -27.30 -14.53
CA LEU A 287 -6.38 -28.20 -15.49
C LEU A 287 -6.08 -29.59 -14.89
N LEU A 288 -5.87 -29.68 -13.57
CA LEU A 288 -5.64 -30.96 -12.87
C LEU A 288 -6.92 -31.74 -12.60
N GLY A 289 -8.08 -31.09 -12.67
CA GLY A 289 -9.37 -31.72 -12.54
C GLY A 289 -10.23 -31.17 -11.40
N TRP A 290 -11.52 -31.49 -11.50
CA TRP A 290 -12.57 -30.90 -10.66
C TRP A 290 -12.41 -31.20 -9.17
N THR A 291 -12.00 -32.39 -8.81
CA THR A 291 -11.80 -32.81 -7.42
C THR A 291 -10.70 -32.00 -6.73
N PHE A 292 -9.57 -31.79 -7.41
CA PHE A 292 -8.47 -30.98 -6.88
C PHE A 292 -8.87 -29.52 -6.77
N LEU A 293 -9.59 -28.97 -7.76
CA LEU A 293 -10.09 -27.60 -7.73
C LEU A 293 -11.03 -27.38 -6.53
N LEU A 294 -11.97 -28.28 -6.28
CA LEU A 294 -12.88 -28.19 -5.12
C LEU A 294 -12.13 -28.27 -3.78
N THR A 295 -11.15 -29.16 -3.67
CA THR A 295 -10.30 -29.26 -2.47
C THR A 295 -9.54 -27.98 -2.22
N LEU A 296 -8.95 -27.38 -3.26
CA LEU A 296 -8.22 -26.12 -3.17
C LEU A 296 -9.14 -24.94 -2.85
N ALA A 297 -10.35 -24.91 -3.42
CA ALA A 297 -11.38 -23.93 -3.10
C ALA A 297 -11.84 -24.03 -1.64
N ALA A 298 -12.07 -25.24 -1.14
CA ALA A 298 -12.40 -25.48 0.26
C ALA A 298 -11.28 -25.00 1.20
N TYR A 299 -10.03 -25.30 0.88
CA TYR A 299 -8.86 -24.80 1.61
C TYR A 299 -8.83 -23.28 1.65
N TYR A 300 -9.00 -22.62 0.49
CA TYR A 300 -8.99 -21.15 0.41
C TYR A 300 -10.11 -20.53 1.23
N LEU A 301 -11.33 -21.06 1.12
CA LEU A 301 -12.51 -20.56 1.86
C LEU A 301 -12.33 -20.73 3.38
N LEU A 302 -11.85 -21.90 3.83
CA LEU A 302 -11.62 -22.18 5.26
C LEU A 302 -10.54 -21.26 5.83
N THR A 303 -9.41 -21.11 5.14
CA THR A 303 -8.29 -20.27 5.62
C THR A 303 -8.67 -18.78 5.62
N THR A 304 -9.40 -18.32 4.60
CA THR A 304 -9.88 -16.94 4.52
C THR A 304 -10.96 -16.67 5.58
N ALA A 305 -11.93 -17.58 5.77
CA ALA A 305 -12.96 -17.46 6.81
C ALA A 305 -12.33 -17.45 8.21
N TYR A 306 -11.31 -18.28 8.45
CA TYR A 306 -10.54 -18.25 9.70
C TYR A 306 -9.91 -16.87 9.93
N SER A 307 -9.26 -16.30 8.92
CA SER A 307 -8.57 -15.01 9.01
C SER A 307 -9.51 -13.83 9.20
N LEU A 308 -10.68 -13.85 8.54
CA LEU A 308 -11.66 -12.77 8.61
C LEU A 308 -12.55 -12.85 9.85
N TRP A 309 -12.83 -14.03 10.36
CA TRP A 309 -13.90 -14.25 11.35
C TRP A 309 -13.44 -14.93 12.64
N LEU A 310 -12.85 -16.14 12.54
CA LEU A 310 -12.53 -16.96 13.73
C LEU A 310 -11.42 -16.33 14.58
N LYS A 311 -10.33 -15.91 13.94
CA LYS A 311 -9.17 -15.31 14.63
C LYS A 311 -9.55 -14.15 15.54
N ARG A 312 -10.52 -13.34 15.15
CA ARG A 312 -10.97 -12.18 15.93
C ARG A 312 -11.84 -12.53 17.10
N LYS A 313 -12.70 -13.55 16.98
CA LYS A 313 -13.52 -14.04 18.11
C LYS A 313 -12.64 -14.65 19.19
N ILE A 314 -11.68 -15.49 18.81
CA ILE A 314 -10.75 -16.13 19.75
C ILE A 314 -9.92 -15.09 20.53
N ILE A 315 -9.42 -14.03 19.85
CA ILE A 315 -8.66 -12.98 20.51
C ILE A 315 -9.55 -12.17 21.49
N ILE A 316 -10.80 -11.89 21.13
CA ILE A 316 -11.75 -11.19 22.00
C ILE A 316 -12.06 -12.05 23.24
N ASP A 317 -12.25 -13.35 23.06
CA ASP A 317 -12.53 -14.27 24.15
C ASP A 317 -11.33 -14.38 25.12
N ILE A 318 -10.10 -14.47 24.62
CA ILE A 318 -8.87 -14.49 25.45
C ILE A 318 -8.70 -13.16 26.18
N CYS A 319 -8.83 -12.02 25.52
CA CYS A 319 -8.73 -10.70 26.18
C CYS A 319 -9.87 -10.43 27.18
N SER A 320 -11.03 -11.06 27.01
CA SER A 320 -12.14 -10.97 27.94
C SER A 320 -11.87 -11.78 29.21
N ILE A 321 -11.19 -12.91 29.09
CA ILE A 321 -10.78 -13.76 30.21
C ILE A 321 -9.68 -13.10 31.04
N GLU A 322 -8.69 -12.45 30.39
CA GLU A 322 -7.62 -11.71 31.10
C GLU A 322 -8.12 -10.49 31.89
N ARG A 323 -9.31 -9.94 31.55
CA ARG A 323 -9.92 -8.83 32.31
C ARG A 323 -10.80 -9.32 33.48
N LEU A 324 -11.05 -10.61 33.58
CA LEU A 324 -11.84 -11.22 34.62
C LEU A 324 -10.99 -11.96 35.68
N LEU A 325 -9.71 -12.05 35.49
CA LEU A 325 -8.67 -12.52 36.42
C LEU A 325 -7.86 -11.32 36.95
#